data_8ed385bdce9f5f8c2339c5492f38607f
#
_entry.id   8ed385bdce9f5f8c2339c5492f38607f
#
_cell.length_a   1.000
_cell.length_b   1.000
_cell.length_c   1.000
_cell.angle_alpha   90.00
_cell.angle_beta   90.00
_cell.angle_gamma   90.00
#
_symmetry.space_group_name_H-M   'P 1'
#
loop_
_entity.id
_entity.type
_entity.pdbx_description
1 polymer ?
#
loop_
_entity_poly.entity_id
_entity_poly.type
_entity_poly.pdbx_seq_one_letter_code
_entity_poly.pdbx_strand_id
1 'polypeptide(L)'
;MLYASSEEWCPPLGRIRGIREEIGMRTILNTVEKLVDYTCSPFIVFGIYHNTVFDRLARLLIKLGYRKALIVQGPEGSEDLHIDRPTRVYTVENGDSGLDIIDPEALGLDTPVPELAWNARLQLETAEAVLRGGGHLAFYNQVLLNSAVRLHLAGRVDSIEEGVYTCKDLLDGGKAWEAYSAWKNTLLSKPSVTHPV
;
A
#
# COMPACT_ATOMS: atom_id res chain seq x y z
N MET A 1 -12.44 -5.86 -2.37
CA MET A 1 -11.02 -5.68 -2.79
C MET A 1 -10.98 -5.75 -4.31
N LEU A 2 -10.19 -4.90 -4.97
CA LEU A 2 -9.97 -4.88 -6.42
C LEU A 2 -8.47 -4.92 -6.68
N TYR A 3 -8.05 -5.72 -7.63
CA TYR A 3 -6.72 -5.66 -8.24
C TYR A 3 -6.89 -5.17 -9.68
N ALA A 4 -6.15 -4.16 -10.07
CA ALA A 4 -6.12 -3.63 -11.42
C ALA A 4 -4.68 -3.60 -11.94
N SER A 5 -4.43 -4.28 -13.05
CA SER A 5 -3.15 -4.21 -13.74
C SER A 5 -3.12 -2.98 -14.65
N SER A 6 -2.12 -2.12 -14.49
CA SER A 6 -1.96 -0.93 -15.34
C SER A 6 -1.82 -1.29 -16.82
N GLU A 7 -1.23 -2.43 -17.13
CA GLU A 7 -1.02 -2.90 -18.51
C GLU A 7 -2.30 -3.43 -19.16
N GLU A 8 -3.18 -4.04 -18.37
CA GLU A 8 -4.49 -4.48 -18.85
C GLU A 8 -5.42 -3.29 -19.12
N TRP A 9 -5.35 -2.26 -18.28
CA TRP A 9 -6.14 -1.04 -18.44
C TRP A 9 -5.59 -0.08 -19.50
N CYS A 10 -4.27 -0.09 -19.69
CA CYS A 10 -3.58 0.74 -20.66
C CYS A 10 -2.61 -0.11 -21.50
N PRO A 11 -3.09 -0.82 -22.54
CA PRO A 11 -2.28 -1.71 -23.36
C PRO A 11 -0.97 -1.11 -23.92
N PRO A 12 -0.89 0.21 -24.21
CA PRO A 12 0.39 0.82 -24.58
C PRO A 12 1.49 0.65 -23.52
N LEU A 13 1.17 0.58 -22.23
CA LEU A 13 2.15 0.33 -21.17
C LEU A 13 2.74 -1.08 -21.25
N GLY A 14 1.92 -2.07 -21.59
CA GLY A 14 2.38 -3.45 -21.82
C GLY A 14 3.35 -3.56 -23.00
N ARG A 15 3.14 -2.77 -24.06
CA ARG A 15 4.02 -2.78 -25.25
C ARG A 15 5.44 -2.28 -24.98
N ILE A 16 5.62 -1.42 -23.98
CA ILE A 16 6.93 -0.88 -23.60
C ILE A 16 7.60 -1.64 -22.46
N ARG A 17 6.99 -2.74 -21.96
CA ARG A 17 7.55 -3.55 -20.88
C ARG A 17 8.97 -4.02 -21.19
N GLY A 18 9.20 -4.63 -22.36
CA GLY A 18 10.51 -5.12 -22.77
C GLY A 18 11.56 -4.02 -22.78
N ILE A 19 11.22 -2.83 -23.29
CA ILE A 19 12.11 -1.67 -23.29
C ILE A 19 12.45 -1.24 -21.85
N ARG A 20 11.47 -1.25 -20.96
CA ARG A 20 11.69 -0.88 -19.52
C ARG A 20 12.57 -1.90 -18.81
N GLU A 21 12.42 -3.18 -19.11
CA GLU A 21 13.27 -4.26 -18.60
C GLU A 21 14.71 -4.14 -19.11
N GLU A 22 14.92 -3.82 -20.38
CA GLU A 22 16.24 -3.56 -20.97
C GLU A 22 16.93 -2.34 -20.35
N ILE A 23 16.19 -1.25 -20.12
CA ILE A 23 16.70 -0.04 -19.45
C ILE A 23 17.15 -0.35 -18.01
N GLY A 24 16.49 -1.28 -17.32
CA GLY A 24 16.82 -1.73 -15.97
C GLY A 24 16.68 -0.66 -14.89
N MET A 25 16.01 0.46 -15.18
CA MET A 25 15.81 1.56 -14.22
C MET A 25 14.38 2.08 -14.21
N ARG A 26 14.00 2.70 -13.08
CA ARG A 26 12.68 3.31 -12.95
C ARG A 26 12.55 4.53 -13.86
N THR A 27 11.41 4.65 -14.52
CA THR A 27 11.06 5.75 -15.41
C THR A 27 9.92 6.58 -14.81
N ILE A 28 9.61 7.73 -15.40
CA ILE A 28 8.44 8.54 -15.03
C ILE A 28 7.13 7.73 -15.08
N LEU A 29 7.04 6.74 -15.94
CA LEU A 29 5.85 5.90 -16.08
C LEU A 29 5.55 5.12 -14.79
N ASN A 30 6.56 4.71 -14.02
CA ASN A 30 6.37 4.07 -12.72
C ASN A 30 5.64 4.97 -11.71
N THR A 31 5.75 6.28 -11.86
CA THR A 31 5.01 7.25 -11.06
C THR A 31 3.61 7.49 -11.63
N VAL A 32 3.51 7.64 -12.94
CA VAL A 32 2.23 7.93 -13.62
C VAL A 32 1.25 6.77 -13.44
N GLU A 33 1.70 5.52 -13.55
CA GLU A 33 0.86 4.33 -13.36
C GLU A 33 0.18 4.29 -12.00
N LYS A 34 0.86 4.74 -10.95
CA LYS A 34 0.31 4.80 -9.60
C LYS A 34 -0.75 5.90 -9.42
N LEU A 35 -0.80 6.87 -10.32
CA LEU A 35 -1.74 8.00 -10.28
C LEU A 35 -2.99 7.78 -11.12
N VAL A 36 -3.08 6.65 -11.84
CA VAL A 36 -4.30 6.31 -12.57
C VAL A 36 -5.37 5.90 -11.57
N ASP A 37 -6.42 6.69 -11.48
CA ASP A 37 -7.53 6.45 -10.57
C ASP A 37 -8.58 5.54 -11.23
N TYR A 38 -8.53 4.25 -10.90
CA TYR A 38 -9.47 3.24 -11.39
C TYR A 38 -10.78 3.18 -10.60
N THR A 39 -10.85 3.84 -9.45
CA THR A 39 -11.94 3.67 -8.48
C THR A 39 -12.66 4.94 -8.11
N CYS A 40 -12.19 6.09 -8.59
CA CYS A 40 -12.63 7.42 -8.16
C CYS A 40 -12.59 7.56 -6.63
N SER A 41 -11.52 7.02 -6.02
CA SER A 41 -11.35 7.06 -4.58
C SER A 41 -10.98 8.47 -4.12
N PRO A 42 -11.64 9.01 -3.08
CA PRO A 42 -11.25 10.28 -2.49
C PRO A 42 -9.97 10.20 -1.64
N PHE A 43 -9.41 9.00 -1.48
CA PHE A 43 -8.23 8.72 -0.66
C PHE A 43 -7.16 8.01 -1.47
N ILE A 44 -5.89 8.36 -1.20
CA ILE A 44 -4.73 7.65 -1.79
C ILE A 44 -3.59 7.56 -0.78
N VAL A 45 -2.91 6.42 -0.77
CA VAL A 45 -1.57 6.28 -0.17
C VAL A 45 -0.58 6.11 -1.31
N PHE A 46 0.47 6.92 -1.32
CA PHE A 46 1.41 6.99 -2.43
C PHE A 46 2.86 6.87 -1.95
N GLY A 47 3.56 5.84 -2.43
CA GLY A 47 4.96 5.61 -2.09
C GLY A 47 5.94 6.41 -2.96
N ILE A 48 6.96 6.99 -2.34
CA ILE A 48 8.06 7.71 -3.00
C ILE A 48 9.42 7.20 -2.54
N TYR A 49 10.40 7.32 -3.42
CA TYR A 49 11.79 6.96 -3.11
C TYR A 49 12.57 8.12 -2.48
N HIS A 50 12.41 9.33 -3.00
CA HIS A 50 13.13 10.52 -2.55
C HIS A 50 12.19 11.58 -1.99
N ASN A 51 12.53 12.12 -0.83
CA ASN A 51 11.77 13.16 -0.15
C ASN A 51 11.69 14.49 -0.94
N THR A 52 12.61 14.74 -1.87
CA THR A 52 12.64 15.95 -2.70
C THR A 52 11.40 16.13 -3.59
N VAL A 53 10.58 15.09 -3.75
CA VAL A 53 9.35 15.15 -4.56
C VAL A 53 8.08 15.35 -3.74
N PHE A 54 8.15 15.38 -2.41
CA PHE A 54 6.97 15.50 -1.54
C PHE A 54 6.07 16.68 -1.94
N ASP A 55 6.60 17.91 -1.97
CA ASP A 55 5.82 19.11 -2.28
C ASP A 55 5.20 19.10 -3.68
N ARG A 56 5.93 18.55 -4.65
CA ARG A 56 5.44 18.47 -6.03
C ARG A 56 4.28 17.48 -6.14
N LEU A 57 4.42 16.34 -5.48
CA LEU A 57 3.41 15.31 -5.47
C LEU A 57 2.18 15.75 -4.67
N ALA A 58 2.37 16.39 -3.50
CA ALA A 58 1.26 16.93 -2.72
C ALA A 58 0.40 17.90 -3.56
N ARG A 59 1.04 18.86 -4.24
CA ARG A 59 0.34 19.79 -5.15
C ARG A 59 -0.37 19.06 -6.31
N LEU A 60 0.22 17.98 -6.82
CA LEU A 60 -0.38 17.19 -7.87
C LEU A 60 -1.63 16.44 -7.36
N LEU A 61 -1.54 15.81 -6.19
CA LEU A 61 -2.67 15.08 -5.59
C LEU A 61 -3.84 16.03 -5.26
N ILE A 62 -3.54 17.24 -4.78
CA ILE A 62 -4.55 18.29 -4.59
C ILE A 62 -5.23 18.64 -5.93
N LYS A 63 -4.46 18.84 -6.99
CA LYS A 63 -5.00 19.16 -8.33
C LYS A 63 -5.82 18.01 -8.92
N LEU A 64 -5.48 16.76 -8.60
CA LEU A 64 -6.24 15.58 -9.02
C LEU A 64 -7.54 15.39 -8.21
N GLY A 65 -7.77 16.21 -7.18
CA GLY A 65 -9.03 16.21 -6.42
C GLY A 65 -9.09 15.19 -5.28
N TYR A 66 -7.96 14.63 -4.86
CA TYR A 66 -7.95 13.78 -3.67
C TYR A 66 -8.31 14.59 -2.42
N ARG A 67 -9.28 14.07 -1.64
CA ARG A 67 -9.71 14.71 -0.39
C ARG A 67 -8.66 14.56 0.71
N LYS A 68 -8.10 13.35 0.82
CA LYS A 68 -6.97 13.05 1.69
C LYS A 68 -5.96 12.17 0.96
N ALA A 69 -4.69 12.45 1.17
CA ALA A 69 -3.62 11.62 0.66
C ALA A 69 -2.50 11.48 1.70
N LEU A 70 -1.86 10.33 1.70
CA LEU A 70 -0.64 10.09 2.46
C LEU A 70 0.48 9.75 1.48
N ILE A 71 1.51 10.56 1.45
CA ILE A 71 2.72 10.31 0.67
C ILE A 71 3.76 9.71 1.61
N VAL A 72 4.21 8.51 1.33
CA VAL A 72 5.08 7.73 2.21
C VAL A 72 6.47 7.57 1.60
N GLN A 73 7.51 7.88 2.36
CA GLN A 73 8.88 7.52 2.03
C GLN A 73 9.19 6.12 2.60
N GLY A 74 8.59 5.11 2.00
CA GLY A 74 8.70 3.72 2.45
C GLY A 74 9.89 2.96 1.87
N PRO A 75 10.05 1.68 2.26
CA PRO A 75 11.08 0.80 1.75
C PRO A 75 11.05 0.77 0.21
N GLU A 76 12.19 1.01 -0.42
CA GLU A 76 12.32 0.99 -1.89
C GLU A 76 11.31 1.87 -2.65
N GLY A 77 10.73 2.87 -1.96
CA GLY A 77 9.72 3.77 -2.51
C GLY A 77 8.31 3.14 -2.58
N SER A 78 8.06 2.14 -1.76
CA SER A 78 6.72 1.61 -1.54
C SER A 78 5.86 2.57 -0.72
N GLU A 79 4.58 2.32 -0.69
CA GLU A 79 3.62 3.02 0.16
C GLU A 79 3.51 2.43 1.57
N ASP A 80 4.36 1.48 1.92
CA ASP A 80 4.40 0.88 3.24
C ASP A 80 5.34 1.64 4.18
N LEU A 81 4.90 1.79 5.43
CA LEU A 81 5.73 2.35 6.48
C LEU A 81 6.75 1.32 6.95
N HIS A 82 7.89 1.79 7.41
CA HIS A 82 8.86 0.95 8.10
C HIS A 82 8.30 0.49 9.46
N ILE A 83 8.64 -0.73 9.87
CA ILE A 83 8.26 -1.27 11.19
C ILE A 83 9.43 -1.24 12.17
N ASP A 84 10.64 -1.09 11.68
CA ASP A 84 11.90 -1.10 12.43
C ASP A 84 12.49 0.31 12.66
N ARG A 85 11.79 1.35 12.22
CA ARG A 85 12.23 2.75 12.34
C ARG A 85 11.14 3.74 11.96
N PRO A 86 11.26 5.02 12.38
CA PRO A 86 10.35 6.08 11.97
C PRO A 86 10.29 6.27 10.44
N THR A 87 9.10 6.52 9.93
CA THR A 87 8.84 6.80 8.51
C THR A 87 8.37 8.24 8.33
N ARG A 88 9.02 8.96 7.40
CA ARG A 88 8.55 10.29 6.98
C ARG A 88 7.35 10.14 6.06
N VAL A 89 6.30 10.88 6.38
CA VAL A 89 5.08 10.94 5.57
C VAL A 89 4.71 12.38 5.30
N TYR A 90 3.99 12.61 4.22
CA TYR A 90 3.42 13.90 3.91
C TYR A 90 1.91 13.74 3.79
N THR A 91 1.19 14.36 4.70
CA THR A 91 -0.28 14.32 4.72
C THR A 91 -0.83 15.45 3.86
N VAL A 92 -1.77 15.13 3.01
CA VAL A 92 -2.55 16.08 2.23
C VAL A 92 -4.00 15.98 2.68
N GLU A 93 -4.58 17.09 3.11
CA GLU A 93 -5.98 17.15 3.53
C GLU A 93 -6.57 18.54 3.25
N ASN A 94 -7.75 18.59 2.62
CA ASN A 94 -8.49 19.83 2.35
C ASN A 94 -7.70 20.92 1.62
N GLY A 95 -6.75 20.52 0.78
CA GLY A 95 -5.89 21.46 0.03
C GLY A 95 -4.62 21.91 0.75
N ASP A 96 -4.46 21.53 2.02
CA ASP A 96 -3.24 21.75 2.79
C ASP A 96 -2.36 20.51 2.78
N SER A 97 -1.07 20.69 3.08
CA SER A 97 -0.13 19.57 3.20
C SER A 97 0.92 19.83 4.26
N GLY A 98 1.33 18.79 4.97
CA GLY A 98 2.32 18.86 6.03
C GLY A 98 3.19 17.62 6.12
N LEU A 99 4.46 17.83 6.53
CA LEU A 99 5.37 16.73 6.86
C LEU A 99 5.06 16.25 8.27
N ASP A 100 5.00 14.93 8.41
CA ASP A 100 4.85 14.24 9.69
C ASP A 100 5.76 13.01 9.75
N ILE A 101 5.91 12.43 10.95
CA ILE A 101 6.71 11.25 11.19
C ILE A 101 5.84 10.23 11.93
N ILE A 102 5.71 9.05 11.36
CA ILE A 102 5.07 7.92 12.02
C ILE A 102 6.15 7.02 12.58
N ASP A 103 6.14 6.88 13.91
CA ASP A 103 7.12 6.08 14.65
C ASP A 103 6.44 4.81 15.20
N PRO A 104 6.86 3.63 14.74
CA PRO A 104 6.32 2.37 15.25
C PRO A 104 6.62 2.14 16.73
N GLU A 105 7.73 2.67 17.27
CA GLU A 105 8.06 2.56 18.69
C GLU A 105 7.01 3.24 19.58
N ALA A 106 6.53 4.42 19.16
CA ALA A 106 5.48 5.14 19.88
C ALA A 106 4.15 4.37 19.95
N LEU A 107 3.96 3.41 19.05
CA LEU A 107 2.78 2.54 18.99
C LEU A 107 3.02 1.16 19.60
N GLY A 108 4.23 0.90 20.13
CA GLY A 108 4.62 -0.41 20.67
C GLY A 108 4.75 -1.51 19.60
N LEU A 109 4.98 -1.14 18.33
CA LEU A 109 5.05 -2.05 17.20
C LEU A 109 6.47 -2.23 16.65
N ASP A 110 7.45 -1.45 17.13
CA ASP A 110 8.84 -1.53 16.65
C ASP A 110 9.36 -2.98 16.74
N THR A 111 9.81 -3.50 15.60
CA THR A 111 10.22 -4.90 15.50
C THR A 111 11.27 -5.06 14.42
N PRO A 112 12.43 -5.68 14.72
CA PRO A 112 13.45 -5.97 13.73
C PRO A 112 12.89 -6.84 12.60
N VAL A 113 13.13 -6.42 11.37
CA VAL A 113 12.71 -7.18 10.18
C VAL A 113 13.76 -8.25 9.88
N PRO A 114 13.38 -9.54 9.75
CA PRO A 114 14.32 -10.59 9.42
C PRO A 114 14.81 -10.44 7.98
N GLU A 115 16.09 -10.74 7.76
CA GLU A 115 16.65 -10.86 6.41
C GLU A 115 16.14 -12.16 5.78
N LEU A 116 15.43 -12.06 4.67
CA LEU A 116 14.89 -13.20 3.94
C LEU A 116 15.19 -13.09 2.45
N ALA A 117 15.50 -14.21 1.83
CA ALA A 117 15.63 -14.30 0.37
C ALA A 117 14.21 -14.32 -0.26
N TRP A 118 13.66 -13.14 -0.48
CA TRP A 118 12.30 -12.98 -0.98
C TRP A 118 12.10 -13.56 -2.37
N ASN A 119 10.99 -14.27 -2.52
CA ASN A 119 10.43 -14.70 -3.80
C ASN A 119 8.89 -14.70 -3.68
N ALA A 120 8.20 -14.81 -4.81
CA ALA A 120 6.73 -14.72 -4.85
C ALA A 120 6.02 -15.75 -3.95
N ARG A 121 6.59 -16.96 -3.83
CA ARG A 121 6.02 -18.01 -2.98
C ARG A 121 6.16 -17.65 -1.50
N LEU A 122 7.35 -17.25 -1.06
CA LEU A 122 7.59 -16.86 0.33
C LEU A 122 6.76 -15.63 0.72
N GLN A 123 6.59 -14.66 -0.20
CA GLN A 123 5.72 -13.51 0.03
C GLN A 123 4.26 -13.93 0.25
N LEU A 124 3.75 -14.84 -0.57
CA LEU A 124 2.38 -15.34 -0.44
C LEU A 124 2.20 -16.11 0.88
N GLU A 125 3.11 -17.04 1.20
CA GLU A 125 3.08 -17.82 2.43
C GLU A 125 3.13 -16.93 3.68
N THR A 126 3.99 -15.90 3.67
CA THR A 126 4.09 -14.92 4.76
C THR A 126 2.81 -14.09 4.90
N ALA A 127 2.27 -13.59 3.79
CA ALA A 127 1.03 -12.82 3.81
C ALA A 127 -0.16 -13.66 4.31
N GLU A 128 -0.31 -14.90 3.83
CA GLU A 128 -1.38 -15.79 4.29
C GLU A 128 -1.22 -16.18 5.77
N ALA A 129 0.01 -16.36 6.27
CA ALA A 129 0.25 -16.63 7.68
C ALA A 129 -0.20 -15.46 8.57
N VAL A 130 0.14 -14.23 8.18
CA VAL A 130 -0.31 -13.02 8.92
C VAL A 130 -1.82 -12.87 8.88
N LEU A 131 -2.46 -13.06 7.72
CA LEU A 131 -3.91 -12.95 7.58
C LEU A 131 -4.67 -13.99 8.42
N ARG A 132 -4.02 -15.08 8.81
CA ARG A 132 -4.55 -16.10 9.75
C ARG A 132 -4.28 -15.75 11.23
N GLY A 133 -3.76 -14.57 11.51
CA GLY A 133 -3.42 -14.13 12.86
C GLY A 133 -2.09 -14.68 13.40
N GLY A 134 -1.19 -15.14 12.52
CA GLY A 134 0.10 -15.74 12.88
C GLY A 134 1.27 -15.19 12.09
N GLY A 135 2.31 -16.01 11.94
CA GLY A 135 3.53 -15.63 11.21
C GLY A 135 4.56 -14.91 12.08
N HIS A 136 5.57 -14.34 11.44
CA HIS A 136 6.63 -13.61 12.13
C HIS A 136 6.12 -12.26 12.64
N LEU A 137 6.47 -11.91 13.88
CA LEU A 137 5.97 -10.72 14.57
C LEU A 137 6.19 -9.42 13.77
N ALA A 138 7.34 -9.26 13.12
CA ALA A 138 7.63 -8.08 12.32
C ALA A 138 6.61 -7.87 11.19
N PHE A 139 6.21 -8.93 10.49
CA PHE A 139 5.24 -8.85 9.40
C PHE A 139 3.82 -8.67 9.91
N TYR A 140 3.50 -9.28 11.04
CA TYR A 140 2.23 -9.05 11.73
C TYR A 140 2.11 -7.58 12.15
N ASN A 141 3.10 -7.04 12.86
CA ASN A 141 3.13 -5.63 13.28
C ASN A 141 3.16 -4.67 12.09
N GLN A 142 3.85 -5.01 11.00
CA GLN A 142 3.85 -4.21 9.77
C GLN A 142 2.45 -4.11 9.16
N VAL A 143 1.69 -5.20 9.15
CA VAL A 143 0.30 -5.20 8.68
C VAL A 143 -0.58 -4.36 9.59
N LEU A 144 -0.43 -4.48 10.94
CA LEU A 144 -1.16 -3.64 11.88
C LEU A 144 -0.91 -2.15 11.63
N LEU A 145 0.35 -1.72 11.59
CA LEU A 145 0.74 -0.33 11.39
C LEU A 145 0.18 0.22 10.08
N ASN A 146 0.43 -0.48 8.98
CA ASN A 146 0.03 -0.02 7.66
C ASN A 146 -1.48 0.00 7.46
N SER A 147 -2.21 -0.95 8.05
CA SER A 147 -3.67 -0.98 8.01
C SER A 147 -4.28 0.10 8.90
N ALA A 148 -3.75 0.32 10.09
CA ALA A 148 -4.19 1.36 11.02
C ALA A 148 -4.10 2.76 10.39
N VAL A 149 -2.97 3.07 9.78
CA VAL A 149 -2.76 4.35 9.08
C VAL A 149 -3.75 4.53 7.92
N ARG A 150 -4.04 3.47 7.16
CA ARG A 150 -5.03 3.50 6.08
C ARG A 150 -6.47 3.69 6.60
N LEU A 151 -6.81 3.06 7.73
CA LEU A 151 -8.11 3.28 8.38
C LEU A 151 -8.26 4.71 8.88
N HIS A 152 -7.21 5.26 9.51
CA HIS A 152 -7.21 6.65 9.97
C HIS A 152 -7.32 7.64 8.80
N LEU A 153 -6.55 7.44 7.73
CA LEU A 153 -6.65 8.25 6.50
C LEU A 153 -8.07 8.24 5.92
N ALA A 154 -8.72 7.07 5.94
CA ALA A 154 -10.08 6.92 5.45
C ALA A 154 -11.17 7.41 6.43
N GLY A 155 -10.79 7.93 7.61
CA GLY A 155 -11.70 8.40 8.65
C GLY A 155 -12.57 7.30 9.23
N ARG A 156 -12.03 6.08 9.35
CA ARG A 156 -12.71 4.93 9.94
C ARG A 156 -12.40 4.76 11.42
N VAL A 157 -11.34 5.38 11.88
CA VAL A 157 -10.89 5.47 13.27
C VAL A 157 -10.40 6.89 13.53
N ASP A 158 -10.46 7.34 14.78
CA ASP A 158 -10.10 8.70 15.16
C ASP A 158 -8.58 8.85 15.35
N SER A 159 -7.86 7.78 15.68
CA SER A 159 -6.40 7.78 15.80
C SER A 159 -5.75 6.54 15.19
N ILE A 160 -4.43 6.60 14.98
CA ILE A 160 -3.65 5.45 14.49
C ILE A 160 -3.64 4.34 15.56
N GLU A 161 -3.56 4.70 16.85
CA GLU A 161 -3.59 3.75 17.96
C GLU A 161 -4.90 2.95 17.98
N GLU A 162 -6.06 3.63 17.83
CA GLU A 162 -7.35 2.97 17.69
C GLU A 162 -7.37 2.04 16.48
N GLY A 163 -6.76 2.49 15.38
CA GLY A 163 -6.59 1.70 14.17
C GLY A 163 -5.78 0.42 14.40
N VAL A 164 -4.72 0.48 15.20
CA VAL A 164 -3.90 -0.69 15.57
C VAL A 164 -4.75 -1.72 16.33
N TYR A 165 -5.50 -1.29 17.34
CA TYR A 165 -6.39 -2.19 18.10
C TYR A 165 -7.47 -2.79 17.21
N THR A 166 -8.10 -1.98 16.36
CA THR A 166 -9.12 -2.43 15.41
C THR A 166 -8.56 -3.48 14.44
N CYS A 167 -7.37 -3.22 13.87
CA CYS A 167 -6.74 -4.17 12.97
C CYS A 167 -6.31 -5.46 13.67
N LYS A 168 -5.84 -5.36 14.92
CA LYS A 168 -5.50 -6.51 15.73
C LYS A 168 -6.71 -7.42 15.96
N ASP A 169 -7.84 -6.86 16.35
CA ASP A 169 -9.08 -7.62 16.57
C ASP A 169 -9.56 -8.30 15.28
N LEU A 170 -9.40 -7.65 14.12
CA LEU A 170 -9.76 -8.22 12.82
C LEU A 170 -8.84 -9.38 12.40
N LEU A 171 -7.54 -9.29 12.68
CA LEU A 171 -6.58 -10.36 12.39
C LEU A 171 -6.77 -11.54 13.34
N ASP A 172 -6.77 -11.29 14.65
CA ASP A 172 -6.88 -12.32 15.68
C ASP A 172 -8.26 -13.01 15.64
N GLY A 173 -9.31 -12.27 15.27
CA GLY A 173 -10.66 -12.78 15.06
C GLY A 173 -10.88 -13.52 13.73
N GLY A 174 -9.85 -13.64 12.88
CA GLY A 174 -9.91 -14.35 11.60
C GLY A 174 -10.68 -13.64 10.49
N LYS A 175 -11.18 -12.42 10.72
CA LYS A 175 -11.97 -11.66 9.74
C LYS A 175 -11.17 -11.27 8.50
N ALA A 176 -9.88 -10.99 8.68
CA ALA A 176 -8.98 -10.68 7.57
C ALA A 176 -8.81 -11.90 6.65
N TRP A 177 -8.66 -13.09 7.22
CA TRP A 177 -8.59 -14.35 6.47
C TRP A 177 -9.90 -14.67 5.74
N GLU A 178 -11.04 -14.50 6.40
CA GLU A 178 -12.36 -14.69 5.78
C GLU A 178 -12.52 -13.79 4.55
N ALA A 179 -12.21 -12.48 4.69
CA ALA A 179 -12.32 -11.51 3.61
C ALA A 179 -11.38 -11.83 2.43
N TYR A 180 -10.13 -12.19 2.73
CA TYR A 180 -9.16 -12.61 1.71
C TYR A 180 -9.62 -13.88 0.96
N SER A 181 -10.08 -14.88 1.70
CA SER A 181 -10.54 -16.16 1.11
C SER A 181 -11.75 -15.94 0.21
N ALA A 182 -12.71 -15.13 0.62
CA ALA A 182 -13.88 -14.80 -0.20
C ALA A 182 -13.47 -14.07 -1.49
N TRP A 183 -12.54 -13.11 -1.40
CA TRP A 183 -12.01 -12.39 -2.56
C TRP A 183 -11.26 -13.34 -3.52
N LYS A 184 -10.37 -14.21 -2.99
CA LYS A 184 -9.62 -15.19 -3.77
C LYS A 184 -10.55 -16.13 -4.52
N ASN A 185 -11.58 -16.65 -3.87
CA ASN A 185 -12.58 -17.53 -4.49
C ASN A 185 -13.36 -16.80 -5.60
N THR A 186 -13.68 -15.51 -5.43
CA THR A 186 -14.35 -14.72 -6.46
C THR A 186 -13.47 -14.56 -7.71
N LEU A 187 -12.15 -14.39 -7.55
CA LEU A 187 -11.23 -14.31 -8.69
C LEU A 187 -11.12 -15.62 -9.44
N LEU A 188 -11.05 -16.74 -8.71
CA LEU A 188 -10.93 -18.08 -9.31
C LEU A 188 -12.21 -18.52 -10.01
N SER A 189 -13.37 -18.02 -9.61
CA SER A 189 -14.66 -18.37 -10.18
C SER A 189 -15.06 -17.57 -11.42
N LYS A 190 -14.37 -16.47 -11.73
CA LYS A 190 -14.63 -15.69 -12.94
C LYS A 190 -13.95 -16.36 -14.14
N PRO A 191 -14.71 -16.64 -15.24
CA PRO A 191 -14.08 -17.03 -16.49
C PRO A 191 -13.14 -15.89 -16.95
N SER A 192 -11.96 -16.24 -17.43
CA SER A 192 -11.04 -15.28 -18.05
C SER A 192 -11.80 -14.52 -19.14
N VAL A 193 -11.96 -13.22 -18.97
CA VAL A 193 -12.52 -12.36 -20.01
C VAL A 193 -11.45 -12.27 -21.10
N THR A 194 -11.62 -13.08 -22.15
CA THR A 194 -10.87 -12.93 -23.39
C THR A 194 -11.38 -11.65 -24.04
N HIS A 195 -10.59 -10.57 -23.97
CA HIS A 195 -10.87 -9.40 -24.78
C HIS A 195 -10.73 -9.83 -26.27
N PRO A 196 -11.74 -9.55 -27.11
CA PRO A 196 -11.57 -9.72 -28.54
C PRO A 196 -10.47 -8.74 -29.01
N VAL A 197 -9.55 -9.24 -29.81
CA VAL A 197 -8.42 -8.55 -30.46
C VAL A 197 -8.94 -7.45 -31.38
#